data_a23398b85f1f5c8d710b79bebee4bdbd
#
_entry.id   a23398b85f1f5c8d710b79bebee4bdbd
#
_cell.length_a   1.000
_cell.length_b   1.000
_cell.length_c   1.000
_cell.angle_alpha   90.00
_cell.angle_beta   90.00
_cell.angle_gamma   90.00
#
_symmetry.space_group_name_H-M   'P 1'
#
loop_
_entity.id
_entity.type
_entity.pdbx_description
1 polymer ?
#
loop_
_entity_poly.entity_id
_entity_poly.type
_entity_poly.pdbx_seq_one_letter_code
_entity_poly.pdbx_strand_id
1 'polypeptide(L)'
;MWEQHLIETSRGNFEYFQKGSGEPLCVTHLYSEYNANGNTFALPFTEKYSVYLVNLRGCGRSDKAEQESEYSMSETVKDLEAIRDALQFQKWGFAGHSTGGMLALKYATLAQESLTKIVAGGLCASAEYMNHPASIYCKENPNNARINEIIRLLNSSKTQIEERRALNKEWALMSIFESNRYEEIMNRPNSGKVVSPRLNYFSYEELKSYDLRPFLSNICIPTFIYCGRYDAQCPHEFSKEVADLMPNATMTTFELSNHNPFVEEEAQFKQFVNATAD
;
A
#
# COMPACT_ATOMS: atom_id res chain seq x y z
N MET A 1 19.92 -9.29 -1.64
CA MET A 1 19.85 -7.97 -0.96
C MET A 1 19.13 -7.05 -1.93
N TRP A 2 18.38 -6.06 -1.45
CA TRP A 2 17.78 -5.06 -2.33
C TRP A 2 18.84 -4.04 -2.73
N GLU A 3 18.93 -3.75 -4.03
CA GLU A 3 19.91 -2.81 -4.59
C GLU A 3 19.31 -1.41 -4.61
N GLN A 4 20.02 -0.46 -4.00
CA GLN A 4 19.58 0.94 -3.90
C GLN A 4 20.00 1.72 -5.13
N HIS A 5 19.06 2.49 -5.69
CA HIS A 5 19.28 3.36 -6.85
C HIS A 5 18.68 4.74 -6.58
N LEU A 6 19.23 5.73 -7.29
CA LEU A 6 18.66 7.07 -7.41
C LEU A 6 18.51 7.37 -8.89
N ILE A 7 17.34 7.82 -9.31
CA ILE A 7 17.04 8.15 -10.70
C ILE A 7 16.61 9.60 -10.83
N GLU A 8 17.22 10.30 -11.79
CA GLU A 8 16.82 11.63 -12.20
C GLU A 8 15.67 11.52 -13.21
N THR A 9 14.61 12.29 -13.00
CA THR A 9 13.44 12.32 -13.87
C THR A 9 13.06 13.76 -14.23
N SER A 10 12.12 13.92 -15.15
CA SER A 10 11.56 15.26 -15.48
C SER A 10 10.85 15.95 -14.28
N ARG A 11 10.63 15.24 -13.17
CA ARG A 11 9.91 15.74 -12.00
C ARG A 11 10.75 15.75 -10.72
N GLY A 12 12.05 15.48 -10.83
CA GLY A 12 13.02 15.44 -9.72
C GLY A 12 13.68 14.08 -9.57
N ASN A 13 14.40 13.91 -8.46
CA ASN A 13 15.14 12.69 -8.16
C ASN A 13 14.33 11.78 -7.27
N PHE A 14 14.33 10.47 -7.60
CA PHE A 14 13.61 9.46 -6.83
C PHE A 14 14.52 8.29 -6.48
N GLU A 15 14.39 7.82 -5.24
CA GLU A 15 15.05 6.62 -4.76
C GLU A 15 14.17 5.40 -4.97
N TYR A 16 14.78 4.30 -5.38
CA TYR A 16 14.11 3.00 -5.39
C TYR A 16 15.09 1.89 -5.03
N PHE A 17 14.53 0.75 -4.64
CA PHE A 17 15.28 -0.48 -4.36
C PHE A 17 14.82 -1.54 -5.34
N GLN A 18 15.78 -2.17 -6.03
CA GLN A 18 15.49 -3.21 -7.02
C GLN A 18 15.84 -4.59 -6.49
N LYS A 19 14.99 -5.57 -6.82
CA LYS A 19 15.27 -6.99 -6.59
C LYS A 19 14.41 -7.86 -7.51
N GLY A 20 14.95 -9.05 -7.87
CA GLY A 20 14.26 -10.01 -8.72
C GLY A 20 14.57 -9.81 -10.21
N SER A 21 13.90 -10.57 -11.05
CA SER A 21 14.03 -10.53 -12.50
C SER A 21 12.71 -10.89 -13.16
N GLY A 22 12.48 -10.47 -14.40
CA GLY A 22 11.23 -10.66 -15.12
C GLY A 22 10.60 -9.33 -15.53
N GLU A 23 9.29 -9.30 -15.71
CA GLU A 23 8.56 -8.08 -16.03
C GLU A 23 8.72 -7.01 -14.94
N PRO A 24 8.83 -5.72 -15.29
CA PRO A 24 8.96 -4.65 -14.32
C PRO A 24 7.67 -4.49 -13.50
N LEU A 25 7.81 -4.46 -12.19
CA LEU A 25 6.72 -4.25 -11.24
C LEU A 25 7.08 -3.12 -10.27
N CYS A 26 6.36 -2.02 -10.34
CA CYS A 26 6.44 -0.97 -9.34
C CYS A 26 5.70 -1.40 -8.08
N VAL A 27 6.36 -1.30 -6.94
CA VAL A 27 5.75 -1.52 -5.63
C VAL A 27 5.96 -0.28 -4.78
N THR A 28 4.89 0.26 -4.22
CA THR A 28 4.97 1.37 -3.27
C THR A 28 3.75 1.46 -2.37
N HIS A 29 3.84 2.30 -1.35
CA HIS A 29 2.77 2.64 -0.44
C HIS A 29 2.68 4.16 -0.31
N LEU A 30 1.49 4.72 -0.17
CA LEU A 30 1.28 6.17 -0.28
C LEU A 30 2.11 7.02 0.69
N TYR A 31 2.45 6.50 1.86
CA TYR A 31 3.19 7.22 2.90
C TYR A 31 4.26 6.39 3.64
N SER A 32 4.80 5.36 2.99
CA SER A 32 5.89 4.54 3.56
C SER A 32 7.24 4.84 2.93
N GLU A 33 8.27 4.94 3.78
CA GLU A 33 9.68 5.06 3.39
C GLU A 33 10.36 3.71 3.49
N TYR A 34 11.02 3.30 2.42
CA TYR A 34 11.73 2.03 2.31
C TYR A 34 13.24 2.19 2.41
N ASN A 35 13.94 1.09 2.68
CA ASN A 35 15.40 0.99 2.69
C ASN A 35 15.87 -0.38 2.17
N ALA A 36 17.18 -0.65 2.23
CA ALA A 36 17.78 -1.88 1.70
C ALA A 36 17.32 -3.18 2.39
N ASN A 37 16.58 -3.13 3.50
CA ASN A 37 15.95 -4.31 4.09
C ASN A 37 14.77 -4.81 3.22
N GLY A 38 14.29 -3.99 2.29
CA GLY A 38 13.12 -4.31 1.47
C GLY A 38 11.83 -4.23 2.26
N ASN A 39 10.80 -4.93 1.78
CA ASN A 39 9.47 -4.90 2.38
C ASN A 39 8.82 -6.29 2.31
N THR A 40 8.14 -6.71 3.36
CA THR A 40 7.51 -8.04 3.45
C THR A 40 6.42 -8.25 2.42
N PHE A 41 5.69 -7.19 2.04
CA PHE A 41 4.71 -7.26 0.93
C PHE A 41 5.40 -7.40 -0.42
N ALA A 42 6.48 -6.64 -0.66
CA ALA A 42 7.19 -6.64 -1.94
C ALA A 42 8.01 -7.92 -2.19
N LEU A 43 8.45 -8.60 -1.13
CA LEU A 43 9.37 -9.73 -1.22
C LEU A 43 8.83 -10.91 -2.04
N PRO A 44 7.60 -11.38 -1.89
CA PRO A 44 7.07 -12.50 -2.68
C PRO A 44 7.10 -12.26 -4.20
N PHE A 45 6.94 -11.01 -4.64
CA PHE A 45 6.94 -10.67 -6.06
C PHE A 45 8.32 -10.84 -6.71
N THR A 46 9.41 -10.79 -5.95
CA THR A 46 10.79 -10.86 -6.49
C THR A 46 11.13 -12.23 -7.09
N GLU A 47 10.30 -13.25 -6.88
CA GLU A 47 10.47 -14.57 -7.51
C GLU A 47 10.01 -14.59 -8.98
N LYS A 48 9.13 -13.66 -9.39
CA LYS A 48 8.51 -13.61 -10.72
C LYS A 48 8.72 -12.29 -11.47
N TYR A 49 9.02 -11.22 -10.76
CA TYR A 49 9.11 -9.87 -11.30
C TYR A 49 10.45 -9.22 -10.98
N SER A 50 10.88 -8.30 -11.85
CA SER A 50 11.85 -7.28 -11.48
C SER A 50 11.14 -6.20 -10.70
N VAL A 51 11.26 -6.23 -9.36
CA VAL A 51 10.52 -5.35 -8.45
C VAL A 51 11.28 -4.05 -8.24
N TYR A 52 10.59 -2.94 -8.45
CA TYR A 52 11.03 -1.57 -8.17
C TYR A 52 10.26 -1.07 -6.95
N LEU A 53 10.87 -1.17 -5.77
CA LEU A 53 10.30 -0.70 -4.51
C LEU A 53 10.61 0.80 -4.38
N VAL A 54 9.62 1.64 -4.69
CA VAL A 54 9.82 3.08 -4.91
C VAL A 54 9.56 3.88 -3.63
N ASN A 55 10.51 4.75 -3.29
CA ASN A 55 10.32 5.84 -2.34
C ASN A 55 9.68 7.02 -3.06
N LEU A 56 8.46 7.36 -2.67
CA LEU A 56 7.74 8.50 -3.23
C LEU A 56 8.36 9.84 -2.78
N ARG A 57 7.95 10.93 -3.39
CA ARG A 57 8.35 12.30 -3.00
C ARG A 57 8.25 12.51 -1.49
N GLY A 58 9.31 12.99 -0.87
CA GLY A 58 9.44 13.19 0.58
C GLY A 58 9.82 11.94 1.38
N CYS A 59 10.01 10.78 0.72
CA CYS A 59 10.46 9.53 1.33
C CYS A 59 11.93 9.25 1.00
N GLY A 60 12.70 8.78 1.96
CA GLY A 60 14.10 8.39 1.79
C GLY A 60 14.95 9.52 1.19
N ARG A 61 15.63 9.19 0.09
CA ARG A 61 16.46 10.14 -0.66
C ARG A 61 15.75 10.78 -1.86
N SER A 62 14.46 10.50 -2.05
CA SER A 62 13.65 11.18 -3.05
C SER A 62 13.48 12.66 -2.71
N ASP A 63 13.34 13.49 -3.74
CA ASP A 63 13.17 14.94 -3.56
C ASP A 63 11.99 15.25 -2.65
N LYS A 64 12.12 16.31 -1.88
CA LYS A 64 11.07 16.78 -0.99
C LYS A 64 9.99 17.54 -1.77
N ALA A 65 8.78 17.54 -1.24
CA ALA A 65 7.73 18.41 -1.76
C ALA A 65 8.04 19.88 -1.43
N GLU A 66 7.80 20.76 -2.38
CA GLU A 66 7.84 22.21 -2.17
C GLU A 66 6.50 22.71 -1.62
N GLN A 67 5.41 22.03 -1.97
CA GLN A 67 4.06 22.31 -1.52
C GLN A 67 3.37 21.01 -1.08
N GLU A 68 2.51 21.09 -0.06
CA GLU A 68 1.79 19.92 0.46
C GLU A 68 0.91 19.24 -0.60
N SER A 69 0.38 19.98 -1.57
CA SER A 69 -0.43 19.44 -2.67
C SER A 69 0.32 18.42 -3.54
N GLU A 70 1.66 18.45 -3.55
CA GLU A 70 2.51 17.47 -4.26
C GLU A 70 2.46 16.06 -3.62
N TYR A 71 1.91 15.94 -2.41
CA TYR A 71 1.67 14.66 -1.76
C TYR A 71 0.37 13.98 -2.22
N SER A 72 -0.47 14.64 -3.03
CA SER A 72 -1.71 14.05 -3.54
C SER A 72 -1.46 12.78 -4.36
N MET A 73 -2.42 11.87 -4.39
CA MET A 73 -2.34 10.69 -5.25
C MET A 73 -2.18 11.07 -6.72
N SER A 74 -2.81 12.16 -7.17
CA SER A 74 -2.71 12.62 -8.56
C SER A 74 -1.30 13.09 -8.91
N GLU A 75 -0.63 13.86 -8.04
CA GLU A 75 0.78 14.24 -8.25
C GLU A 75 1.71 13.05 -8.09
N THR A 76 1.40 12.14 -7.15
CA THR A 76 2.14 10.89 -6.98
C THR A 76 2.10 10.03 -8.26
N VAL A 77 0.96 9.94 -8.94
CA VAL A 77 0.87 9.23 -10.24
C VAL A 77 1.75 9.89 -11.29
N LYS A 78 1.79 11.21 -11.37
CA LYS A 78 2.69 11.92 -12.30
C LYS A 78 4.16 11.65 -11.99
N ASP A 79 4.54 11.59 -10.70
CA ASP A 79 5.89 11.23 -10.30
C ASP A 79 6.22 9.77 -10.70
N LEU A 80 5.28 8.83 -10.52
CA LEU A 80 5.44 7.43 -10.94
C LEU A 80 5.58 7.29 -12.46
N GLU A 81 4.82 8.06 -13.24
CA GLU A 81 4.97 8.12 -14.70
C GLU A 81 6.35 8.65 -15.12
N ALA A 82 6.84 9.70 -14.45
CA ALA A 82 8.18 10.21 -14.72
C ALA A 82 9.29 9.21 -14.37
N ILE A 83 9.11 8.43 -13.28
CA ILE A 83 10.04 7.33 -12.92
C ILE A 83 10.00 6.23 -13.98
N ARG A 84 8.81 5.79 -14.40
CA ARG A 84 8.62 4.76 -15.44
C ARG A 84 9.32 5.17 -16.75
N ASP A 85 9.10 6.42 -17.18
CA ASP A 85 9.71 6.97 -18.40
C ASP A 85 11.24 7.04 -18.29
N ALA A 86 11.78 7.50 -17.15
CA ALA A 86 13.22 7.57 -16.91
C ALA A 86 13.87 6.18 -16.87
N LEU A 87 13.14 5.15 -16.41
CA LEU A 87 13.54 3.74 -16.49
C LEU A 87 13.36 3.14 -17.89
N GLN A 88 12.84 3.90 -18.85
CA GLN A 88 12.59 3.50 -20.23
C GLN A 88 11.58 2.34 -20.38
N PHE A 89 10.65 2.20 -19.45
CA PHE A 89 9.58 1.23 -19.57
C PHE A 89 8.38 1.84 -20.32
N GLN A 90 7.93 1.19 -21.38
CA GLN A 90 6.67 1.56 -22.03
C GLN A 90 5.50 1.33 -21.08
N LYS A 91 5.52 0.19 -20.38
CA LYS A 91 4.55 -0.19 -19.34
C LYS A 91 5.25 -0.93 -18.23
N TRP A 92 4.66 -0.93 -17.06
CA TRP A 92 5.03 -1.80 -15.95
C TRP A 92 3.79 -2.31 -15.20
N GLY A 93 3.94 -3.36 -14.41
CA GLY A 93 2.91 -3.73 -13.43
C GLY A 93 2.95 -2.79 -12.22
N PHE A 94 1.85 -2.70 -11.49
CA PHE A 94 1.82 -1.98 -10.22
C PHE A 94 1.26 -2.87 -9.13
N ALA A 95 1.96 -2.96 -7.99
CA ALA A 95 1.47 -3.66 -6.81
C ALA A 95 1.44 -2.75 -5.59
N GLY A 96 0.33 -2.79 -4.85
CA GLY A 96 0.12 -1.97 -3.67
C GLY A 96 -0.77 -2.64 -2.62
N HIS A 97 -0.46 -2.39 -1.35
CA HIS A 97 -1.25 -2.85 -0.22
C HIS A 97 -1.84 -1.64 0.52
N SER A 98 -3.06 -1.77 1.05
CA SER A 98 -3.72 -0.72 1.83
C SER A 98 -3.83 0.59 1.01
N THR A 99 -3.32 1.72 1.50
CA THR A 99 -3.29 2.97 0.72
C THR A 99 -2.39 2.89 -0.51
N GLY A 100 -1.44 1.94 -0.58
CA GLY A 100 -0.74 1.61 -1.82
C GLY A 100 -1.66 0.96 -2.86
N GLY A 101 -2.63 0.15 -2.42
CA GLY A 101 -3.70 -0.38 -3.26
C GLY A 101 -4.69 0.70 -3.71
N MET A 102 -5.03 1.64 -2.83
CA MET A 102 -5.84 2.82 -3.21
C MET A 102 -5.12 3.68 -4.26
N LEU A 103 -3.78 3.85 -4.13
CA LEU A 103 -2.95 4.50 -5.13
C LEU A 103 -2.94 3.74 -6.46
N ALA A 104 -2.93 2.40 -6.44
CA ALA A 104 -3.02 1.59 -7.65
C ALA A 104 -4.32 1.86 -8.43
N LEU A 105 -5.46 1.94 -7.75
CA LEU A 105 -6.73 2.33 -8.36
C LEU A 105 -6.67 3.74 -8.94
N LYS A 106 -6.11 4.70 -8.19
CA LYS A 106 -5.93 6.07 -8.67
C LYS A 106 -5.01 6.13 -9.90
N TYR A 107 -3.93 5.36 -9.90
CA TYR A 107 -3.02 5.27 -11.04
C TYR A 107 -3.77 4.76 -12.28
N ALA A 108 -4.53 3.68 -12.16
CA ALA A 108 -5.29 3.16 -13.28
C ALA A 108 -6.39 4.12 -13.77
N THR A 109 -7.02 4.93 -12.90
CA THR A 109 -7.98 5.94 -13.36
C THR A 109 -7.34 7.06 -14.18
N LEU A 110 -6.04 7.32 -14.03
CA LEU A 110 -5.33 8.42 -14.68
C LEU A 110 -4.47 7.98 -15.85
N ALA A 111 -3.89 6.77 -15.81
CA ALA A 111 -2.89 6.30 -16.77
C ALA A 111 -2.89 4.77 -16.91
N GLN A 112 -4.04 4.13 -17.09
CA GLN A 112 -4.11 2.67 -17.25
C GLN A 112 -3.32 2.15 -18.45
N GLU A 113 -3.13 2.96 -19.48
CA GLU A 113 -2.34 2.62 -20.67
C GLU A 113 -0.85 2.39 -20.37
N SER A 114 -0.35 2.93 -19.27
CA SER A 114 1.02 2.72 -18.79
C SER A 114 1.18 1.47 -17.91
N LEU A 115 0.08 0.78 -17.64
CA LEU A 115 0.06 -0.39 -16.77
C LEU A 115 -0.16 -1.69 -17.55
N THR A 116 0.56 -2.75 -17.20
CA THR A 116 0.31 -4.11 -17.70
C THR A 116 -0.73 -4.82 -16.85
N LYS A 117 -0.69 -4.61 -15.54
CA LYS A 117 -1.60 -5.21 -14.55
C LYS A 117 -1.56 -4.43 -13.23
N ILE A 118 -2.57 -4.66 -12.39
CA ILE A 118 -2.58 -4.25 -10.98
C ILE A 118 -2.66 -5.49 -10.09
N VAL A 119 -1.88 -5.50 -9.01
CA VAL A 119 -2.00 -6.44 -7.89
C VAL A 119 -2.20 -5.62 -6.61
N ALA A 120 -3.39 -5.64 -6.05
CA ALA A 120 -3.72 -4.75 -4.94
C ALA A 120 -4.62 -5.42 -3.90
N GLY A 121 -4.48 -5.05 -2.63
CA GLY A 121 -5.34 -5.63 -1.60
C GLY A 121 -5.35 -4.87 -0.29
N GLY A 122 -6.25 -5.30 0.61
CA GLY A 122 -6.52 -4.57 1.84
C GLY A 122 -6.91 -3.12 1.56
N LEU A 123 -7.74 -2.88 0.55
CA LEU A 123 -8.00 -1.57 -0.03
C LEU A 123 -9.50 -1.24 -0.11
N CYS A 124 -9.79 0.03 -0.31
CA CYS A 124 -11.14 0.56 -0.52
C CYS A 124 -11.14 1.52 -1.70
N ALA A 125 -12.26 1.64 -2.40
CA ALA A 125 -12.43 2.63 -3.48
C ALA A 125 -13.00 3.97 -3.00
N SER A 126 -13.46 4.05 -1.75
CA SER A 126 -14.05 5.25 -1.16
C SER A 126 -13.72 5.38 0.31
N ALA A 127 -13.94 6.57 0.89
CA ALA A 127 -13.77 6.82 2.31
C ALA A 127 -14.86 6.15 3.19
N GLU A 128 -15.85 5.47 2.62
CA GLU A 128 -16.96 4.87 3.37
C GLU A 128 -16.51 3.76 4.33
N TYR A 129 -15.37 3.12 4.10
CA TYR A 129 -14.82 2.14 5.03
C TYR A 129 -14.62 2.70 6.44
N MET A 130 -14.41 4.02 6.56
CA MET A 130 -14.28 4.70 7.86
C MET A 130 -15.58 4.70 8.68
N ASN A 131 -16.71 4.43 8.04
CA ASN A 131 -18.03 4.38 8.66
C ASN A 131 -18.55 2.94 8.83
N HIS A 132 -17.78 1.92 8.42
CA HIS A 132 -18.20 0.53 8.51
C HIS A 132 -17.83 -0.06 9.88
N PRO A 133 -18.74 -0.68 10.64
CA PRO A 133 -18.49 -1.15 12.01
C PRO A 133 -17.34 -2.15 12.16
N ALA A 134 -17.02 -2.91 11.11
CA ALA A 134 -15.85 -3.82 11.10
C ALA A 134 -14.52 -3.07 11.04
N SER A 135 -14.48 -1.82 10.55
CA SER A 135 -13.27 -1.01 10.53
C SER A 135 -12.93 -0.45 11.89
N ILE A 136 -11.68 -0.59 12.34
CA ILE A 136 -11.19 0.01 13.60
C ILE A 136 -11.26 1.54 13.58
N TYR A 137 -11.40 2.14 12.41
CA TYR A 137 -11.55 3.60 12.25
C TYR A 137 -12.99 4.09 12.40
N CYS A 138 -13.98 3.18 12.38
CA CYS A 138 -15.38 3.51 12.56
C CYS A 138 -15.69 3.82 14.04
N LYS A 139 -16.45 4.89 14.28
CA LYS A 139 -16.83 5.31 15.65
C LYS A 139 -17.58 4.23 16.44
N GLU A 140 -18.30 3.35 15.75
CA GLU A 140 -19.06 2.25 16.35
C GLU A 140 -18.19 1.02 16.66
N ASN A 141 -16.96 0.96 16.14
CA ASN A 141 -16.05 -0.13 16.42
C ASN A 141 -15.51 -0.03 17.87
N PRO A 142 -15.50 -1.13 18.64
CA PRO A 142 -15.03 -1.11 20.02
C PRO A 142 -13.56 -0.67 20.18
N ASN A 143 -12.72 -0.83 19.15
CA ASN A 143 -11.33 -0.41 19.17
C ASN A 143 -11.14 1.08 18.79
N ASN A 144 -12.19 1.77 18.31
CA ASN A 144 -12.06 3.12 17.76
C ASN A 144 -11.49 4.14 18.74
N ALA A 145 -12.00 4.17 19.96
CA ALA A 145 -11.51 5.11 20.97
C ALA A 145 -10.01 4.88 21.24
N ARG A 146 -9.60 3.62 21.31
CA ARG A 146 -8.21 3.27 21.61
C ARG A 146 -7.28 3.56 20.43
N ILE A 147 -7.67 3.24 19.19
CA ILE A 147 -6.83 3.56 18.02
C ILE A 147 -6.66 5.07 17.84
N ASN A 148 -7.68 5.88 18.09
CA ASN A 148 -7.56 7.34 18.05
C ASN A 148 -6.60 7.86 19.11
N GLU A 149 -6.61 7.29 20.31
CA GLU A 149 -5.64 7.61 21.37
C GLU A 149 -4.21 7.22 20.96
N ILE A 150 -4.01 6.02 20.41
CA ILE A 150 -2.71 5.55 19.89
C ILE A 150 -2.18 6.51 18.84
N ILE A 151 -2.98 6.88 17.84
CA ILE A 151 -2.60 7.82 16.79
C ILE A 151 -2.20 9.17 17.39
N ARG A 152 -2.97 9.71 18.32
CA ARG A 152 -2.68 10.96 19.02
C ARG A 152 -1.33 10.91 19.77
N LEU A 153 -1.06 9.81 20.48
CA LEU A 153 0.18 9.61 21.22
C LEU A 153 1.39 9.44 20.28
N LEU A 154 1.24 8.68 19.19
CA LEU A 154 2.28 8.50 18.18
C LEU A 154 2.62 9.81 17.46
N ASN A 155 1.67 10.73 17.31
CA ASN A 155 1.90 12.06 16.72
C ASN A 155 2.51 13.05 17.72
N SER A 156 2.54 12.73 19.02
CA SER A 156 3.14 13.59 20.03
C SER A 156 4.66 13.48 20.04
N SER A 157 5.36 14.62 20.02
CA SER A 157 6.83 14.66 20.20
C SER A 157 7.29 14.28 21.61
N LYS A 158 6.36 14.22 22.58
CA LYS A 158 6.64 13.89 23.99
C LYS A 158 6.65 12.39 24.26
N THR A 159 6.07 11.58 23.37
CA THR A 159 5.97 10.12 23.53
C THR A 159 7.35 9.49 23.39
N GLN A 160 7.79 8.78 24.42
CA GLN A 160 9.10 8.14 24.48
C GLN A 160 9.19 6.92 23.55
N ILE A 161 10.42 6.49 23.23
CA ILE A 161 10.63 5.45 22.20
C ILE A 161 10.05 4.09 22.63
N GLU A 162 10.14 3.74 23.89
CA GLU A 162 9.58 2.50 24.46
C GLU A 162 8.06 2.52 24.39
N GLU A 163 7.45 3.65 24.73
CA GLU A 163 6.00 3.85 24.63
C GLU A 163 5.53 3.78 23.18
N ARG A 164 6.27 4.40 22.24
CA ARG A 164 5.98 4.30 20.80
C ARG A 164 5.99 2.84 20.31
N ARG A 165 6.96 2.04 20.79
CA ARG A 165 7.02 0.61 20.45
C ARG A 165 5.81 -0.15 20.97
N ALA A 166 5.41 0.11 22.22
CA ALA A 166 4.23 -0.51 22.81
C ALA A 166 2.93 -0.14 22.07
N LEU A 167 2.76 1.14 21.73
CA LEU A 167 1.61 1.64 20.97
C LEU A 167 1.56 1.06 19.56
N ASN A 168 2.68 0.98 18.86
CA ASN A 168 2.75 0.34 17.53
C ASN A 168 2.43 -1.16 17.61
N LYS A 169 2.89 -1.85 18.66
CA LYS A 169 2.54 -3.25 18.90
C LYS A 169 1.03 -3.42 19.10
N GLU A 170 0.43 -2.59 19.95
CA GLU A 170 -0.99 -2.63 20.22
C GLU A 170 -1.82 -2.39 18.95
N TRP A 171 -1.43 -1.40 18.14
CA TRP A 171 -2.08 -1.15 16.84
C TRP A 171 -1.94 -2.35 15.89
N ALA A 172 -0.73 -2.90 15.76
CA ALA A 172 -0.50 -4.06 14.90
C ALA A 172 -1.34 -5.27 15.31
N LEU A 173 -1.49 -5.51 16.63
CA LEU A 173 -2.32 -6.60 17.15
C LEU A 173 -3.82 -6.45 16.81
N MET A 174 -4.32 -5.24 16.58
CA MET A 174 -5.69 -5.03 16.08
C MET A 174 -5.87 -5.45 14.63
N SER A 175 -4.78 -5.68 13.89
CA SER A 175 -4.75 -5.96 12.45
C SER A 175 -4.03 -7.27 12.10
N ILE A 176 -3.88 -8.16 13.08
CA ILE A 176 -3.33 -9.52 12.92
C ILE A 176 -4.41 -10.53 13.37
N PHE A 177 -4.63 -11.58 12.58
CA PHE A 177 -5.61 -12.61 12.87
C PHE A 177 -5.20 -13.47 14.07
N GLU A 178 -3.96 -14.00 14.05
CA GLU A 178 -3.40 -14.78 15.15
C GLU A 178 -2.39 -13.94 15.95
N SER A 179 -2.85 -13.34 17.05
CA SER A 179 -2.04 -12.43 17.88
C SER A 179 -0.77 -13.06 18.47
N ASN A 180 -0.75 -14.38 18.67
CA ASN A 180 0.41 -15.15 19.14
C ASN A 180 1.56 -15.19 18.11
N ARG A 181 1.28 -14.91 16.84
CA ARG A 181 2.30 -14.84 15.76
C ARG A 181 2.96 -13.46 15.63
N TYR A 182 2.58 -12.49 16.46
CA TYR A 182 3.10 -11.13 16.38
C TYR A 182 4.64 -11.07 16.32
N GLU A 183 5.32 -11.74 17.25
CA GLU A 183 6.79 -11.70 17.32
C GLU A 183 7.45 -12.37 16.08
N GLU A 184 6.89 -13.45 15.57
CA GLU A 184 7.34 -14.09 14.33
C GLU A 184 7.22 -13.13 13.13
N ILE A 185 6.08 -12.45 13.02
CA ILE A 185 5.79 -11.53 11.91
C ILE A 185 6.70 -10.30 11.98
N MET A 186 6.84 -9.69 13.17
CA MET A 186 7.55 -8.43 13.33
C MET A 186 9.08 -8.55 13.34
N ASN A 187 9.63 -9.74 13.59
CA ASN A 187 11.08 -9.98 13.54
C ASN A 187 11.61 -10.20 12.11
N ARG A 188 10.76 -10.16 11.09
CA ARG A 188 11.19 -10.30 9.69
C ARG A 188 11.91 -9.03 9.20
N PRO A 189 12.94 -9.16 8.35
CA PRO A 189 13.52 -7.99 7.69
C PRO A 189 12.43 -7.24 6.93
N ASN A 190 12.23 -6.00 7.31
CA ASN A 190 11.15 -5.16 6.75
C ASN A 190 11.52 -3.68 6.84
N SER A 191 11.00 -2.90 5.92
CA SER A 191 10.98 -1.45 5.97
C SER A 191 9.59 -0.93 5.56
N GLY A 192 9.35 0.33 5.80
CA GLY A 192 8.04 0.96 5.58
C GLY A 192 7.73 1.97 6.68
N LYS A 193 8.74 2.77 7.06
CA LYS A 193 8.56 3.84 8.04
C LYS A 193 7.53 4.85 7.55
N VAL A 194 6.56 5.18 8.38
CA VAL A 194 5.54 6.18 8.06
C VAL A 194 6.15 7.57 7.92
N VAL A 195 5.84 8.22 6.81
CA VAL A 195 6.20 9.61 6.50
C VAL A 195 5.00 10.50 6.82
N SER A 196 5.05 11.17 7.98
CA SER A 196 3.93 11.92 8.55
C SER A 196 3.35 12.99 7.62
N PRO A 197 4.12 13.81 6.87
CA PRO A 197 3.54 14.77 5.95
C PRO A 197 2.63 14.13 4.89
N ARG A 198 3.02 13.00 4.31
CA ARG A 198 2.21 12.27 3.33
C ARG A 198 0.96 11.67 3.96
N LEU A 199 1.11 11.03 5.14
CA LEU A 199 -0.04 10.48 5.89
C LEU A 199 -1.04 11.60 6.25
N ASN A 200 -0.56 12.74 6.72
CA ASN A 200 -1.41 13.86 7.10
C ASN A 200 -2.17 14.42 5.90
N TYR A 201 -1.49 14.61 4.76
CA TYR A 201 -2.15 15.08 3.54
C TYR A 201 -3.26 14.13 3.10
N PHE A 202 -2.97 12.82 3.05
CA PHE A 202 -3.98 11.81 2.74
C PHE A 202 -5.15 11.88 3.71
N SER A 203 -4.89 11.83 5.01
CA SER A 203 -5.93 11.72 6.05
C SER A 203 -6.79 12.97 6.21
N TYR A 204 -6.20 14.16 6.07
CA TYR A 204 -6.88 15.40 6.37
C TYR A 204 -7.34 16.17 5.13
N GLU A 205 -6.77 15.91 3.96
CA GLU A 205 -7.14 16.58 2.73
C GLU A 205 -7.78 15.63 1.71
N GLU A 206 -7.11 14.58 1.30
CA GLU A 206 -7.52 13.75 0.19
C GLU A 206 -8.67 12.80 0.54
N LEU A 207 -8.62 12.17 1.71
CA LEU A 207 -9.63 11.20 2.15
C LEU A 207 -11.04 11.79 2.25
N LYS A 208 -11.16 13.10 2.51
CA LYS A 208 -12.46 13.81 2.58
C LYS A 208 -13.31 13.68 1.31
N SER A 209 -12.66 13.57 0.16
CA SER A 209 -13.30 13.49 -1.17
C SER A 209 -12.91 12.24 -1.94
N TYR A 210 -12.29 11.26 -1.26
CA TYR A 210 -11.82 10.04 -1.90
C TYR A 210 -13.00 9.13 -2.24
N ASP A 211 -13.34 9.08 -3.54
CA ASP A 211 -14.28 8.13 -4.11
C ASP A 211 -13.90 7.85 -5.57
N LEU A 212 -13.39 6.65 -5.83
CA LEU A 212 -12.99 6.20 -7.16
C LEU A 212 -14.03 5.26 -7.81
N ARG A 213 -15.09 4.87 -7.09
CA ARG A 213 -16.12 3.93 -7.58
C ARG A 213 -16.69 4.31 -8.94
N PRO A 214 -16.99 5.60 -9.25
CA PRO A 214 -17.54 6.00 -10.54
C PRO A 214 -16.62 5.74 -11.74
N PHE A 215 -15.33 5.52 -11.50
CA PHE A 215 -14.32 5.36 -12.54
C PHE A 215 -13.88 3.91 -12.77
N LEU A 216 -14.17 3.00 -11.82
CA LEU A 216 -13.62 1.64 -11.81
C LEU A 216 -14.10 0.80 -13.00
N SER A 217 -15.34 1.00 -13.48
CA SER A 217 -15.87 0.30 -14.64
C SER A 217 -15.15 0.60 -15.96
N ASN A 218 -14.35 1.67 -16.00
CA ASN A 218 -13.56 2.06 -17.17
C ASN A 218 -12.14 1.47 -17.16
N ILE A 219 -11.73 0.80 -16.07
CA ILE A 219 -10.41 0.21 -15.93
C ILE A 219 -10.46 -1.21 -16.50
N CYS A 220 -9.82 -1.42 -17.66
CA CYS A 220 -9.88 -2.67 -18.40
C CYS A 220 -8.61 -3.53 -18.32
N ILE A 221 -7.59 -3.09 -17.60
CA ILE A 221 -6.35 -3.87 -17.42
C ILE A 221 -6.59 -5.04 -16.46
N PRO A 222 -5.82 -6.14 -16.60
CA PRO A 222 -5.87 -7.26 -15.66
C PRO A 222 -5.63 -6.76 -14.23
N THR A 223 -6.54 -7.09 -13.32
CA THR A 223 -6.49 -6.63 -11.94
C THR A 223 -6.72 -7.79 -10.98
N PHE A 224 -5.76 -8.00 -10.10
CA PHE A 224 -5.77 -9.07 -9.09
C PHE A 224 -5.96 -8.43 -7.71
N ILE A 225 -7.16 -8.56 -7.17
CA ILE A 225 -7.52 -8.05 -5.85
C ILE A 225 -7.36 -9.16 -4.81
N TYR A 226 -6.85 -8.80 -3.64
CA TYR A 226 -6.80 -9.71 -2.50
C TYR A 226 -7.21 -9.02 -1.20
N CYS A 227 -7.71 -9.79 -0.24
CA CYS A 227 -8.05 -9.28 1.08
C CYS A 227 -8.08 -10.40 2.11
N GLY A 228 -7.68 -10.12 3.35
CA GLY A 228 -7.94 -10.99 4.47
C GLY A 228 -9.44 -11.01 4.82
N ARG A 229 -9.96 -12.16 5.20
CA ARG A 229 -11.37 -12.32 5.61
C ARG A 229 -11.74 -11.41 6.79
N TYR A 230 -10.79 -11.18 7.68
CA TYR A 230 -10.98 -10.46 8.92
C TYR A 230 -10.29 -9.09 8.91
N ASP A 231 -10.08 -8.51 7.72
CA ASP A 231 -9.43 -7.19 7.61
C ASP A 231 -10.17 -6.15 8.44
N ALA A 232 -9.52 -5.71 9.51
CA ALA A 232 -10.07 -4.75 10.47
C ALA A 232 -9.74 -3.28 10.12
N GLN A 233 -8.91 -3.04 9.10
CA GLN A 233 -8.62 -1.68 8.62
C GLN A 233 -9.47 -1.34 7.40
N CYS A 234 -9.41 -2.20 6.38
CA CYS A 234 -10.18 -2.09 5.14
C CYS A 234 -11.07 -3.33 5.03
N PRO A 235 -12.27 -3.35 5.64
CA PRO A 235 -13.13 -4.53 5.69
C PRO A 235 -13.30 -5.19 4.33
N HIS A 236 -13.32 -6.52 4.33
CA HIS A 236 -13.31 -7.39 3.15
C HIS A 236 -14.33 -6.98 2.08
N GLU A 237 -15.50 -6.49 2.47
CA GLU A 237 -16.57 -6.04 1.58
C GLU A 237 -16.10 -4.93 0.64
N PHE A 238 -15.20 -4.04 1.08
CA PHE A 238 -14.71 -2.93 0.24
C PHE A 238 -13.74 -3.40 -0.84
N SER A 239 -12.88 -4.37 -0.55
CA SER A 239 -12.06 -5.02 -1.58
C SER A 239 -12.92 -5.81 -2.55
N LYS A 240 -14.00 -6.44 -2.07
CA LYS A 240 -14.98 -7.12 -2.92
C LYS A 240 -15.74 -6.12 -3.80
N GLU A 241 -16.18 -4.97 -3.26
CA GLU A 241 -16.81 -3.90 -4.04
C GLU A 241 -15.92 -3.48 -5.21
N VAL A 242 -14.61 -3.28 -4.97
CA VAL A 242 -13.65 -2.95 -6.03
C VAL A 242 -13.62 -4.03 -7.11
N ALA A 243 -13.52 -5.29 -6.72
CA ALA A 243 -13.48 -6.40 -7.67
C ALA A 243 -14.79 -6.52 -8.48
N ASP A 244 -15.94 -6.28 -7.84
CA ASP A 244 -17.26 -6.33 -8.51
C ASP A 244 -17.46 -5.17 -9.51
N LEU A 245 -16.84 -4.00 -9.26
CA LEU A 245 -16.95 -2.80 -10.11
C LEU A 245 -15.99 -2.81 -11.30
N MET A 246 -14.92 -3.60 -11.26
CA MET A 246 -13.89 -3.62 -12.32
C MET A 246 -14.09 -4.81 -13.26
N PRO A 247 -14.19 -4.58 -14.60
CA PRO A 247 -14.58 -5.61 -15.56
C PRO A 247 -13.58 -6.77 -15.69
N ASN A 248 -12.29 -6.52 -15.44
CA ASN A 248 -11.21 -7.52 -15.55
C ASN A 248 -10.52 -7.78 -14.20
N ALA A 249 -11.27 -7.64 -13.10
CA ALA A 249 -10.75 -7.97 -11.78
C ALA A 249 -11.08 -9.41 -11.38
N THR A 250 -10.12 -10.02 -10.70
CA THR A 250 -10.31 -11.27 -9.95
C THR A 250 -10.03 -11.02 -8.48
N MET A 251 -10.73 -11.71 -7.57
CA MET A 251 -10.54 -11.55 -6.14
C MET A 251 -10.12 -12.85 -5.48
N THR A 252 -9.11 -12.77 -4.63
CA THR A 252 -8.68 -13.87 -3.76
C THR A 252 -8.90 -13.45 -2.30
N THR A 253 -9.65 -14.27 -1.55
CA THR A 253 -9.84 -14.09 -0.12
C THR A 253 -8.88 -14.98 0.65
N PHE A 254 -8.18 -14.41 1.63
CA PHE A 254 -7.33 -15.13 2.58
C PHE A 254 -8.13 -15.37 3.86
N GLU A 255 -8.52 -16.62 4.07
CA GLU A 255 -9.55 -16.99 5.07
C GLU A 255 -9.05 -16.93 6.52
N LEU A 256 -7.73 -16.98 6.74
CA LEU A 256 -7.10 -16.94 8.05
C LEU A 256 -6.22 -15.69 8.23
N SER A 257 -6.58 -14.61 7.57
CA SER A 257 -5.84 -13.35 7.61
C SER A 257 -6.71 -12.18 8.00
N ASN A 258 -6.09 -11.22 8.69
CA ASN A 258 -6.58 -9.88 8.89
C ASN A 258 -6.02 -8.95 7.80
N HIS A 259 -5.36 -7.85 8.14
CA HIS A 259 -4.93 -6.84 7.16
C HIS A 259 -3.72 -7.26 6.31
N ASN A 260 -2.90 -8.22 6.75
CA ASN A 260 -1.60 -8.52 6.15
C ASN A 260 -1.45 -9.98 5.65
N PRO A 261 -2.23 -10.44 4.67
CA PRO A 261 -2.18 -11.84 4.18
C PRO A 261 -0.78 -12.30 3.76
N PHE A 262 0.05 -11.39 3.25
CA PHE A 262 1.42 -11.67 2.78
C PHE A 262 2.37 -12.15 3.89
N VAL A 263 2.01 -11.97 5.18
CA VAL A 263 2.76 -12.48 6.33
C VAL A 263 1.93 -13.46 7.18
N GLU A 264 0.60 -13.40 7.09
CA GLU A 264 -0.30 -14.26 7.85
C GLU A 264 -0.55 -15.60 7.13
N GLU A 265 -0.73 -15.60 5.82
CA GLU A 265 -0.89 -16.78 4.97
C GLU A 265 0.17 -16.78 3.85
N GLU A 266 1.44 -16.73 4.22
CA GLU A 266 2.58 -16.50 3.32
C GLU A 266 2.64 -17.47 2.15
N ALA A 267 2.41 -18.78 2.40
CA ALA A 267 2.46 -19.79 1.36
C ALA A 267 1.37 -19.61 0.30
N GLN A 268 0.16 -19.29 0.75
CA GLN A 268 -0.99 -19.03 -0.13
C GLN A 268 -0.78 -17.70 -0.86
N PHE A 269 -0.20 -16.68 -0.19
CA PHE A 269 0.11 -15.40 -0.83
C PHE A 269 1.16 -15.55 -1.94
N LYS A 270 2.18 -16.39 -1.76
CA LYS A 270 3.14 -16.71 -2.82
C LYS A 270 2.46 -17.41 -4.02
N GLN A 271 1.53 -18.32 -3.77
CA GLN A 271 0.74 -18.96 -4.85
C GLN A 271 -0.11 -17.92 -5.60
N PHE A 272 -0.76 -17.01 -4.87
CA PHE A 272 -1.50 -15.89 -5.46
C PHE A 272 -0.58 -15.03 -6.34
N VAL A 273 0.59 -14.61 -5.85
CA VAL A 273 1.56 -13.82 -6.63
C VAL A 273 2.02 -14.59 -7.88
N ASN A 274 2.30 -15.87 -7.78
CA ASN A 274 2.69 -16.68 -8.95
C ASN A 274 1.60 -16.67 -10.04
N ALA A 275 0.33 -16.78 -9.65
CA ALA A 275 -0.79 -16.72 -10.59
C ALA A 275 -0.99 -15.33 -11.25
N THR A 276 -0.40 -14.26 -10.71
CA THR A 276 -0.44 -12.94 -11.35
C THR A 276 0.60 -12.77 -12.45
N ALA A 277 1.56 -13.69 -12.56
CA ALA A 277 2.65 -13.62 -13.55
C ALA A 277 2.33 -14.37 -14.86
N ASP A 278 1.34 -15.26 -14.82
CA ASP A 278 0.86 -16.03 -15.97
C ASP A 278 -0.15 -15.20 -16.79
#